data_2de5ab9e63e1c6fa49fba3b16f3268e4
#
_entry.id   2de5ab9e63e1c6fa49fba3b16f3268e4
#
_cell.length_a   1.000
_cell.length_b   1.000
_cell.length_c   1.000
_cell.angle_alpha   90.00
_cell.angle_beta   90.00
_cell.angle_gamma   90.00
#
_symmetry.space_group_name_H-M   'P 1'
#
loop_
_entity.id
_entity.type
_entity.pdbx_description
1 polymer ?
#
loop_
_entity_poly.entity_id
_entity_poly.type
_entity_poly.pdbx_seq_one_letter_code
_entity_poly.pdbx_strand_id
1 'polypeptide(L)'
;MRTQIADLEQERDAVLEEEAPGRAGAMIQQLATLRGIGVQSATVLVREAFVREFANGKALGSYAGLTASPYSSGGTDREQGISKAGNRRLRTVMVELAWLWQRYQPGSAEVSWFRERVSGTGARMRKVMVVALARKLLIALWRFATQGVVPDGAVMKPAS
;
A
#
# COMPACT_ATOMS: atom_id res chain seq x y z
N MET A 1 -10.02 23.67 -15.89
CA MET A 1 -10.38 22.31 -15.58
C MET A 1 -9.48 21.66 -14.56
N ARG A 2 -8.19 21.71 -14.77
CA ARG A 2 -7.26 21.16 -13.78
C ARG A 2 -7.38 21.84 -12.43
N THR A 3 -7.61 23.13 -12.42
CA THR A 3 -7.75 23.90 -11.18
C THR A 3 -8.94 23.46 -10.37
N GLN A 4 -10.06 23.15 -11.04
CA GLN A 4 -11.24 22.71 -10.34
C GLN A 4 -11.08 21.36 -9.67
N ILE A 5 -10.37 20.45 -10.33
CA ILE A 5 -10.12 19.12 -9.76
C ILE A 5 -9.20 19.25 -8.56
N ALA A 6 -8.18 20.06 -8.66
CA ALA A 6 -7.26 20.29 -7.55
C ALA A 6 -7.98 20.94 -6.37
N ASP A 7 -8.87 21.91 -6.65
CA ASP A 7 -9.63 22.57 -5.60
C ASP A 7 -10.57 21.60 -4.90
N LEU A 8 -11.23 20.71 -5.66
CA LEU A 8 -12.11 19.70 -5.09
C LEU A 8 -11.34 18.71 -4.22
N GLU A 9 -10.14 18.35 -4.64
CA GLU A 9 -9.30 17.48 -3.86
C GLU A 9 -8.85 18.14 -2.57
N GLN A 10 -8.50 19.41 -2.62
CA GLN A 10 -8.13 20.17 -1.44
C GLN A 10 -9.31 20.31 -0.48
N GLU A 11 -10.49 20.57 -1.00
CA GLU A 11 -11.69 20.65 -0.18
C GLU A 11 -11.98 19.32 0.49
N ARG A 12 -11.81 18.23 -0.24
CA ARG A 12 -12.02 16.89 0.29
C ARG A 12 -11.02 16.59 1.39
N ASP A 13 -9.77 16.98 1.22
CA ASP A 13 -8.75 16.77 2.24
C ASP A 13 -9.05 17.61 3.48
N ALA A 14 -9.48 18.84 3.29
CA ALA A 14 -9.84 19.69 4.40
C ALA A 14 -11.03 19.14 5.19
N VAL A 15 -12.03 18.61 4.48
CA VAL A 15 -13.18 17.99 5.13
C VAL A 15 -12.78 16.77 5.92
N LEU A 16 -11.89 15.93 5.37
CA LEU A 16 -11.41 14.77 6.08
C LEU A 16 -10.66 15.16 7.35
N GLU A 17 -9.86 16.20 7.28
CA GLU A 17 -9.17 16.70 8.46
C GLU A 17 -10.13 17.25 9.50
N GLU A 18 -11.19 17.91 9.06
CA GLU A 18 -12.20 18.43 9.98
C GLU A 18 -12.99 17.32 10.66
N GLU A 19 -13.34 16.27 9.91
CA GLU A 19 -14.12 15.15 10.44
C GLU A 19 -13.33 14.27 11.37
N ALA A 20 -12.03 14.13 11.13
CA ALA A 20 -11.15 13.33 11.97
C ALA A 20 -9.87 14.12 12.20
N PRO A 21 -9.99 15.22 12.96
CA PRO A 21 -8.87 16.15 13.09
C PRO A 21 -7.64 15.46 13.63
N GLY A 22 -6.59 15.52 12.87
CA GLY A 22 -5.31 14.97 13.25
C GLY A 22 -5.11 13.51 12.91
N ARG A 23 -6.17 12.73 12.83
CA ARG A 23 -5.99 11.29 12.61
C ARG A 23 -5.46 10.99 11.21
N ALA A 24 -6.15 11.46 10.18
CA ALA A 24 -5.69 11.23 8.81
C ALA A 24 -4.36 11.91 8.55
N GLY A 25 -4.24 13.16 8.98
CA GLY A 25 -2.98 13.91 8.83
C GLY A 25 -1.83 13.26 9.58
N ALA A 26 -2.08 12.78 10.80
CA ALA A 26 -1.07 12.10 11.59
C ALA A 26 -0.61 10.82 10.91
N MET A 27 -1.54 10.04 10.35
CA MET A 27 -1.19 8.82 9.63
C MET A 27 -0.36 9.13 8.39
N ILE A 28 -0.73 10.18 7.65
CA ILE A 28 0.02 10.59 6.47
C ILE A 28 1.45 10.97 6.86
N GLN A 29 1.61 11.78 7.89
CA GLN A 29 2.92 12.20 8.35
C GLN A 29 3.73 11.02 8.85
N GLN A 30 3.10 10.12 9.57
CA GLN A 30 3.77 8.94 10.09
C GLN A 30 4.29 8.05 8.96
N LEU A 31 3.45 7.78 7.97
CA LEU A 31 3.87 6.98 6.81
C LEU A 31 5.00 7.65 6.04
N ALA A 32 4.93 8.95 5.89
CA ALA A 32 5.95 9.70 5.15
C ALA A 32 7.29 9.75 5.87
N THR A 33 7.37 9.34 7.13
CA THR A 33 8.67 9.22 7.81
C THR A 33 9.47 8.02 7.32
N LEU A 34 8.81 7.05 6.71
CA LEU A 34 9.50 5.87 6.20
C LEU A 34 10.20 6.20 4.88
N ARG A 35 11.44 5.74 4.77
CA ARG A 35 12.20 5.94 3.56
C ARG A 35 11.54 5.19 2.41
N GLY A 36 11.33 5.88 1.31
CA GLY A 36 10.64 5.31 0.14
C GLY A 36 9.18 5.68 0.03
N ILE A 37 8.59 6.30 1.06
CA ILE A 37 7.20 6.72 1.02
C ILE A 37 7.12 8.23 1.03
N GLY A 38 6.56 8.78 -0.04
CA GLY A 38 6.32 10.22 -0.13
C GLY A 38 4.95 10.59 0.41
N VAL A 39 4.75 11.88 0.58
CA VAL A 39 3.47 12.40 1.09
C VAL A 39 2.31 12.04 0.16
N GLN A 40 2.53 12.04 -1.14
CA GLN A 40 1.47 11.71 -2.10
C GLN A 40 1.02 10.27 -1.95
N SER A 41 1.97 9.33 -1.88
CA SER A 41 1.63 7.93 -1.68
C SER A 41 0.98 7.71 -0.34
N ALA A 42 1.51 8.34 0.70
CA ALA A 42 0.93 8.24 2.04
C ALA A 42 -0.52 8.74 2.06
N THR A 43 -0.78 9.84 1.36
CA THR A 43 -2.13 10.40 1.26
C THR A 43 -3.09 9.41 0.61
N VAL A 44 -2.68 8.78 -0.49
CA VAL A 44 -3.53 7.79 -1.15
C VAL A 44 -3.82 6.62 -0.21
N LEU A 45 -2.79 6.11 0.48
CA LEU A 45 -2.97 4.99 1.41
C LEU A 45 -3.98 5.33 2.50
N VAL A 46 -3.85 6.51 3.08
CA VAL A 46 -4.74 6.90 4.17
C VAL A 46 -6.15 7.14 3.68
N ARG A 47 -6.30 7.90 2.63
CA ARG A 47 -7.63 8.25 2.10
C ARG A 47 -8.36 7.06 1.52
N GLU A 48 -7.66 6.18 0.80
CA GLU A 48 -8.29 5.06 0.14
C GLU A 48 -8.50 3.86 1.06
N ALA A 49 -7.71 3.73 2.10
CA ALA A 49 -7.75 2.53 2.92
C ALA A 49 -7.70 2.77 4.42
N PHE A 50 -6.71 3.50 4.92
CA PHE A 50 -6.40 3.45 6.36
C PHE A 50 -7.38 4.21 7.26
N VAL A 51 -8.22 5.06 6.71
CA VAL A 51 -9.33 5.66 7.46
C VAL A 51 -10.52 4.72 7.60
N ARG A 52 -10.51 3.62 6.85
CA ARG A 52 -11.54 2.59 6.93
C ARG A 52 -11.15 1.56 7.97
N GLU A 53 -12.13 0.80 8.43
CA GLU A 53 -11.87 -0.29 9.35
C GLU A 53 -11.86 -1.61 8.59
N PHE A 54 -10.88 -2.44 8.89
CA PHE A 54 -10.78 -3.78 8.33
C PHE A 54 -10.66 -4.78 9.47
N ALA A 55 -11.31 -5.91 9.31
CA ALA A 55 -11.29 -6.96 10.33
C ALA A 55 -9.89 -7.53 10.51
N ASN A 56 -9.12 -7.63 9.43
CA ASN A 56 -7.77 -8.19 9.45
C ASN A 56 -7.03 -7.83 8.18
N GLY A 57 -5.77 -8.24 8.09
CA GLY A 57 -4.95 -7.96 6.92
C GLY A 57 -5.46 -8.61 5.65
N LYS A 58 -6.10 -9.77 5.77
CA LYS A 58 -6.67 -10.45 4.60
C LYS A 58 -7.78 -9.62 3.97
N ALA A 59 -8.65 -9.03 4.79
CA ALA A 59 -9.71 -8.16 4.30
C ALA A 59 -9.15 -6.94 3.60
N LEU A 60 -8.10 -6.35 4.16
CA LEU A 60 -7.43 -5.20 3.55
C LEU A 60 -6.81 -5.57 2.20
N GLY A 61 -6.12 -6.71 2.14
CA GLY A 61 -5.51 -7.18 0.90
C GLY A 61 -6.56 -7.43 -0.19
N SER A 62 -7.69 -7.98 0.18
CA SER A 62 -8.80 -8.21 -0.76
C SER A 62 -9.38 -6.90 -1.26
N TYR A 63 -9.55 -5.94 -0.36
CA TYR A 63 -10.04 -4.62 -0.73
C TYR A 63 -9.13 -3.95 -1.76
N ALA A 64 -7.83 -4.13 -1.61
CA ALA A 64 -6.85 -3.55 -2.52
C ALA A 64 -6.69 -4.33 -3.82
N GLY A 65 -7.30 -5.52 -3.92
CA GLY A 65 -7.14 -6.36 -5.09
C GLY A 65 -5.76 -6.98 -5.19
N LEU A 66 -5.11 -7.20 -4.06
CA LEU A 66 -3.76 -7.76 -4.00
C LEU A 66 -3.72 -9.20 -3.53
N THR A 67 -4.87 -9.83 -3.39
CA THR A 67 -4.91 -11.24 -3.05
C THR A 67 -4.45 -12.04 -4.25
N ALA A 68 -3.33 -12.70 -4.10
CA ALA A 68 -2.90 -13.65 -5.10
C ALA A 68 -3.83 -14.84 -4.98
N SER A 69 -4.62 -15.03 -5.98
CA SER A 69 -5.47 -16.18 -6.03
C SER A 69 -4.95 -17.11 -7.10
N PRO A 70 -4.31 -18.19 -6.71
CA PRO A 70 -3.81 -19.14 -7.70
C PRO A 70 -4.93 -19.81 -8.46
N TYR A 71 -6.13 -19.64 -7.99
CA TYR A 71 -7.23 -20.25 -8.63
C TYR A 71 -7.81 -19.43 -9.66
N SER A 72 -7.37 -18.26 -9.75
CA SER A 72 -7.74 -17.43 -10.85
C SER A 72 -7.40 -18.14 -12.14
N SER A 73 -6.60 -19.16 -12.11
CA SER A 73 -6.52 -20.07 -13.22
C SER A 73 -7.79 -20.90 -13.25
N GLY A 74 -8.18 -21.36 -14.34
CA GLY A 74 -9.36 -22.16 -14.50
C GLY A 74 -10.60 -21.31 -14.73
N GLY A 75 -11.72 -21.80 -14.30
CA GLY A 75 -12.98 -21.13 -14.51
C GLY A 75 -13.12 -19.82 -13.77
N THR A 76 -12.13 -19.50 -12.99
CA THR A 76 -12.17 -18.37 -12.10
C THR A 76 -11.70 -17.09 -12.74
N ASP A 77 -11.56 -17.09 -14.04
CA ASP A 77 -11.26 -15.86 -14.76
C ASP A 77 -12.25 -14.77 -14.43
N ARG A 78 -13.43 -15.19 -14.09
CA ARG A 78 -14.45 -14.26 -13.69
C ARG A 78 -14.17 -13.60 -12.38
N GLU A 79 -13.42 -14.25 -11.56
CA GLU A 79 -13.03 -13.67 -10.30
C GLU A 79 -12.03 -12.57 -10.49
N GLN A 80 -11.36 -12.56 -11.61
CA GLN A 80 -10.57 -11.42 -11.97
C GLN A 80 -11.42 -10.19 -12.07
N GLY A 81 -12.67 -10.34 -12.44
CA GLY A 81 -13.62 -9.27 -12.42
C GLY A 81 -13.83 -8.76 -11.00
N ILE A 82 -13.84 -9.67 -10.04
CA ILE A 82 -13.98 -9.30 -8.64
C ILE A 82 -12.73 -8.61 -8.15
N SER A 83 -11.56 -9.11 -8.54
CA SER A 83 -10.30 -8.44 -8.22
C SER A 83 -10.26 -7.05 -8.85
N LYS A 84 -10.80 -6.92 -10.04
CA LYS A 84 -10.90 -5.62 -10.68
C LYS A 84 -11.83 -4.69 -9.92
N ALA A 85 -12.74 -5.25 -9.14
CA ALA A 85 -13.60 -4.45 -8.29
C ALA A 85 -12.87 -3.94 -7.06
N GLY A 86 -11.68 -4.47 -6.75
CA GLY A 86 -10.85 -3.93 -5.69
C GLY A 86 -10.41 -2.50 -6.03
N ASN A 87 -9.93 -1.79 -5.05
CA ASN A 87 -9.53 -0.40 -5.23
C ASN A 87 -8.29 -0.33 -6.13
N ARG A 88 -8.50 0.03 -7.38
CA ARG A 88 -7.45 0.09 -8.39
C ARG A 88 -6.37 1.11 -8.02
N ARG A 89 -6.79 2.26 -7.51
CA ARG A 89 -5.87 3.33 -7.15
C ARG A 89 -4.92 2.87 -6.04
N LEU A 90 -5.47 2.24 -5.04
CA LEU A 90 -4.69 1.68 -3.94
C LEU A 90 -3.73 0.61 -4.44
N ARG A 91 -4.22 -0.29 -5.29
CA ARG A 91 -3.39 -1.35 -5.85
C ARG A 91 -2.22 -0.78 -6.66
N THR A 92 -2.49 0.21 -7.51
CA THR A 92 -1.45 0.83 -8.32
C THR A 92 -0.37 1.45 -7.45
N VAL A 93 -0.76 2.20 -6.43
CA VAL A 93 0.18 2.82 -5.51
C VAL A 93 0.98 1.76 -4.76
N MET A 94 0.33 0.69 -4.33
CA MET A 94 1.03 -0.34 -3.57
C MET A 94 2.04 -1.12 -4.40
N VAL A 95 1.73 -1.40 -5.66
CA VAL A 95 2.69 -2.05 -6.54
C VAL A 95 3.88 -1.13 -6.78
N GLU A 96 3.63 0.14 -6.99
CA GLU A 96 4.69 1.14 -7.14
C GLU A 96 5.54 1.22 -5.87
N LEU A 97 4.91 1.25 -4.71
CA LEU A 97 5.64 1.26 -3.43
C LEU A 97 6.45 -0.01 -3.21
N ALA A 98 5.95 -1.15 -3.70
CA ALA A 98 6.70 -2.40 -3.58
C ALA A 98 8.02 -2.33 -4.36
N TRP A 99 8.03 -1.69 -5.53
CA TRP A 99 9.27 -1.47 -6.27
C TRP A 99 10.19 -0.50 -5.54
N LEU A 100 9.63 0.60 -5.02
CA LEU A 100 10.41 1.59 -4.28
C LEU A 100 10.94 1.01 -2.97
N TRP A 101 10.18 0.14 -2.32
CA TRP A 101 10.59 -0.49 -1.07
C TRP A 101 11.84 -1.33 -1.25
N GLN A 102 11.92 -2.05 -2.36
CA GLN A 102 13.12 -2.82 -2.69
C GLN A 102 14.35 -1.93 -2.81
N ARG A 103 14.16 -0.73 -3.33
CA ARG A 103 15.26 0.21 -3.54
C ARG A 103 15.66 0.93 -2.26
N TYR A 104 14.69 1.38 -1.50
CA TYR A 104 14.95 2.23 -0.34
C TYR A 104 14.95 1.50 1.00
N GLN A 105 14.44 0.29 1.04
CA GLN A 105 14.35 -0.51 2.27
C GLN A 105 14.93 -1.91 2.07
N PRO A 106 16.17 -2.01 1.57
CA PRO A 106 16.74 -3.33 1.26
C PRO A 106 16.94 -4.20 2.49
N GLY A 107 17.00 -3.61 3.68
CA GLY A 107 17.16 -4.36 4.92
C GLY A 107 15.85 -4.77 5.57
N SER A 108 14.71 -4.46 4.97
CA SER A 108 13.42 -4.79 5.58
C SER A 108 13.10 -6.27 5.45
N ALA A 109 12.29 -6.76 6.37
CA ALA A 109 11.88 -8.16 6.37
C ALA A 109 11.10 -8.51 5.10
N GLU A 110 10.27 -7.59 4.61
CA GLU A 110 9.49 -7.79 3.39
C GLU A 110 10.38 -7.98 2.17
N VAL A 111 11.43 -7.19 2.06
CA VAL A 111 12.35 -7.30 0.92
C VAL A 111 13.18 -8.58 1.01
N SER A 112 13.62 -8.96 2.22
CA SER A 112 14.33 -10.23 2.41
C SER A 112 13.46 -11.40 2.00
N TRP A 113 12.21 -11.39 2.41
CA TRP A 113 11.24 -12.41 2.03
C TRP A 113 11.07 -12.47 0.51
N PHE A 114 10.94 -11.32 -0.13
CA PHE A 114 10.78 -11.23 -1.58
C PHE A 114 12.00 -11.79 -2.31
N ARG A 115 13.19 -11.40 -1.88
CA ARG A 115 14.43 -11.84 -2.52
C ARG A 115 14.60 -13.34 -2.45
N GLU A 116 14.28 -13.94 -1.31
CA GLU A 116 14.34 -15.38 -1.17
C GLU A 116 13.40 -16.08 -2.15
N ARG A 117 12.19 -15.52 -2.30
CA ARG A 117 11.18 -16.13 -3.16
C ARG A 117 11.49 -16.02 -4.63
N VAL A 118 12.15 -14.95 -5.05
CA VAL A 118 12.44 -14.74 -6.47
C VAL A 118 13.83 -15.23 -6.87
N SER A 119 14.65 -15.64 -5.92
CA SER A 119 15.99 -16.13 -6.21
C SER A 119 15.92 -17.33 -7.14
N GLY A 120 16.62 -17.25 -8.25
CA GLY A 120 16.64 -18.32 -9.24
C GLY A 120 15.42 -18.39 -10.15
N THR A 121 14.50 -17.43 -10.03
CA THR A 121 13.29 -17.41 -10.87
C THR A 121 13.42 -16.39 -11.98
N GLY A 122 12.58 -16.53 -12.99
CA GLY A 122 12.56 -15.60 -14.13
C GLY A 122 11.71 -14.34 -13.88
N ALA A 123 11.69 -13.48 -14.87
CA ALA A 123 11.00 -12.20 -14.79
C ALA A 123 9.50 -12.34 -14.55
N ARG A 124 8.90 -13.40 -15.10
CA ARG A 124 7.47 -13.64 -14.94
C ARG A 124 7.12 -13.87 -13.47
N MET A 125 7.89 -14.71 -12.81
CA MET A 125 7.65 -14.99 -11.39
C MET A 125 7.90 -13.76 -10.53
N ARG A 126 8.89 -12.95 -10.90
CA ARG A 126 9.13 -11.70 -10.18
C ARG A 126 7.93 -10.77 -10.21
N LYS A 127 7.26 -10.66 -11.36
CA LYS A 127 6.07 -9.82 -11.47
C LYS A 127 4.96 -10.32 -10.58
N VAL A 128 4.78 -11.64 -10.52
CA VAL A 128 3.78 -12.24 -9.63
C VAL A 128 4.14 -11.96 -8.17
N MET A 129 5.41 -12.13 -7.82
CA MET A 129 5.84 -11.97 -6.44
C MET A 129 5.84 -10.51 -5.99
N VAL A 130 5.95 -9.56 -6.91
CA VAL A 130 5.83 -8.14 -6.55
C VAL A 130 4.44 -7.83 -6.03
N VAL A 131 3.42 -8.45 -6.58
CA VAL A 131 2.05 -8.29 -6.08
C VAL A 131 1.93 -8.84 -4.67
N ALA A 132 2.55 -9.99 -4.41
CA ALA A 132 2.57 -10.55 -3.06
C ALA A 132 3.35 -9.66 -2.09
N LEU A 133 4.45 -9.08 -2.55
CA LEU A 133 5.21 -8.12 -1.75
C LEU A 133 4.37 -6.88 -1.45
N ALA A 134 3.65 -6.38 -2.44
CA ALA A 134 2.77 -5.22 -2.26
C ALA A 134 1.71 -5.50 -1.20
N ARG A 135 1.16 -6.70 -1.18
CA ARG A 135 0.19 -7.10 -0.17
C ARG A 135 0.82 -7.12 1.23
N LYS A 136 1.98 -7.75 1.36
CA LYS A 136 2.69 -7.77 2.65
C LYS A 136 3.00 -6.37 3.13
N LEU A 137 3.47 -5.54 2.23
CA LEU A 137 3.82 -4.17 2.55
C LEU A 137 2.59 -3.37 2.98
N LEU A 138 1.48 -3.53 2.28
CA LEU A 138 0.25 -2.84 2.64
C LEU A 138 -0.18 -3.16 4.07
N ILE A 139 -0.13 -4.44 4.44
CA ILE A 139 -0.50 -4.86 5.79
C ILE A 139 0.48 -4.29 6.82
N ALA A 140 1.77 -4.30 6.51
CA ALA A 140 2.78 -3.74 7.41
C ALA A 140 2.58 -2.24 7.61
N LEU A 141 2.29 -1.51 6.54
CA LEU A 141 2.05 -0.07 6.61
C LEU A 141 0.75 0.25 7.34
N TRP A 142 -0.26 -0.58 7.19
CA TRP A 142 -1.51 -0.44 7.92
C TRP A 142 -1.28 -0.59 9.42
N ARG A 143 -0.51 -1.57 9.83
CA ARG A 143 -0.17 -1.75 11.24
C ARG A 143 0.65 -0.58 11.77
N PHE A 144 1.53 -0.06 10.95
CA PHE A 144 2.32 1.09 11.32
C PHE A 144 1.44 2.33 11.53
N ALA A 145 0.54 2.58 10.59
CA ALA A 145 -0.33 3.76 10.65
C ALA A 145 -1.37 3.67 11.75
N THR A 146 -1.89 2.48 12.04
CA THR A 146 -3.00 2.32 12.99
C THR A 146 -2.56 1.88 14.38
N GLN A 147 -1.44 1.17 14.49
CA GLN A 147 -0.98 0.61 15.76
C GLN A 147 0.41 1.07 16.16
N GLY A 148 1.08 1.81 15.30
CA GLY A 148 2.44 2.29 15.59
C GLY A 148 3.52 1.22 15.49
N VAL A 149 3.21 0.07 14.89
CA VAL A 149 4.18 -1.02 14.75
C VAL A 149 5.06 -0.75 13.55
N VAL A 150 6.34 -0.47 13.80
CA VAL A 150 7.30 -0.21 12.72
C VAL A 150 7.56 -1.50 11.93
N PRO A 151 7.50 -1.46 10.60
CA PRO A 151 7.84 -2.64 9.81
C PRO A 151 9.25 -3.11 10.13
N ASP A 152 9.42 -4.42 10.29
CA ASP A 152 10.67 -5.00 10.74
C ASP A 152 11.81 -4.67 9.77
N GLY A 153 12.89 -4.10 10.31
CA GLY A 153 14.04 -3.71 9.51
C GLY A 153 13.86 -2.44 8.68
N ALA A 154 12.76 -1.73 8.84
CA ALA A 154 12.52 -0.51 8.08
C ALA A 154 13.33 0.66 8.64
N VAL A 155 13.72 1.55 7.73
CA VAL A 155 14.55 2.71 8.06
C VAL A 155 13.73 3.98 7.83
N MET A 156 13.86 4.91 8.75
CA MET A 156 13.21 6.22 8.63
C MET A 156 14.06 7.17 7.80
N LYS A 157 13.42 8.20 7.25
CA LYS A 157 14.15 9.26 6.58
C LYS A 157 15.01 10.00 7.59
N PRO A 158 16.17 10.51 7.17
CA PRO A 158 16.97 11.31 8.10
C PRO A 158 16.20 12.55 8.51
N ALA A 159 16.38 12.95 9.75
CA ALA A 159 15.82 14.20 10.25
C ALA A 159 16.51 15.35 9.51
N SER A 160 15.72 16.26 8.98
CA SER A 160 16.27 17.41 8.26
C SER A 160 16.37 18.63 9.16
#